data_418d951cce5966f642a7bc0dfc5f8e78
#
_entry.id   418d951cce5966f642a7bc0dfc5f8e78
#
_cell.length_a   1.000
_cell.length_b   1.000
_cell.length_c   1.000
_cell.angle_alpha   90.00
_cell.angle_beta   90.00
_cell.angle_gamma   90.00
#
_symmetry.space_group_name_H-M   'P 1'
#
loop_
_entity.id
_entity.type
_entity.pdbx_description
1 polymer ?
#
loop_
_entity_poly.entity_id
_entity_poly.type
_entity_poly.pdbx_seq_one_letter_code
_entity_poly.pdbx_strand_id
1 'polypeptide(L)'
;MKESRKLVETEGLDPIALATFGQRLRHARRARGLTLAELGAQVGRTPSVLSLIENGRREPRLSLVDQLATALSVPVTELLKKQPPSRRAQLEIALEHAQRDPSYRALGLPVLRVGTRVPTEVLEHIVALAAELRAQRSKPTATPEEARAANAALRASMRERANYYAPVERAAAEALAKAGYTGGALSQGMLLSVVARHGFTVRFVPDLPRSVRSLTDLRSNRIYVKQEPVGGHSPRTVILQALGHFLLGHDAPRDFADFLRQRVEANYFAGAVLIPESAAVAFLHSAMSRRDLAVEDLVDVFSVSYEMAAHRVTNLITHHLELPCHFVKNDASGIIYKAYENDGVVFPADSTGAIEGQRMCRQWSGRRVFSAPDRFSPHYQYSDTPSGTYFCVAHVDPRADDRGFAITLGVPFEHSRWFRGRESTIRTRSYCPDGECCQRAPAALAERWEGLAWPSARAHSHILSVLPSGSFPGVDDVDVYEFLDRYAPE
;
A
#
# COMPACT_ATOMS: atom_id res chain seq x y z
N MET A 1 -37.05 23.80 35.73
CA MET A 1 -37.03 24.40 34.39
C MET A 1 -35.83 25.34 34.29
N LYS A 2 -34.74 24.85 33.71
CA LYS A 2 -33.61 25.66 33.22
C LYS A 2 -33.28 25.13 31.84
N GLU A 3 -33.74 25.88 30.83
CA GLU A 3 -33.42 25.61 29.44
C GLU A 3 -31.93 25.89 29.18
N SER A 4 -31.20 24.89 28.81
CA SER A 4 -29.84 25.01 28.26
C SER A 4 -29.90 25.57 26.86
N ARG A 5 -29.54 26.86 26.72
CA ARG A 5 -29.21 27.48 25.43
C ARG A 5 -28.01 26.73 24.81
N LYS A 6 -28.24 25.90 23.80
CA LYS A 6 -27.23 25.44 22.88
C LYS A 6 -26.66 26.68 22.16
N LEU A 7 -25.40 26.98 22.42
CA LEU A 7 -24.59 27.87 21.59
C LEU A 7 -24.46 27.19 20.22
N VAL A 8 -25.06 27.81 19.19
CA VAL A 8 -24.76 27.51 17.80
C VAL A 8 -23.35 28.07 17.55
N GLU A 9 -22.37 27.15 17.47
CA GLU A 9 -21.05 27.49 16.95
C GLU A 9 -21.24 27.94 15.49
N THR A 10 -21.03 29.22 15.23
CA THR A 10 -20.92 29.78 13.88
C THR A 10 -19.63 29.24 13.29
N GLU A 11 -19.74 28.28 12.36
CA GLU A 11 -18.61 27.83 11.53
C GLU A 11 -17.99 29.06 10.87
N GLY A 12 -16.79 29.45 11.32
CA GLY A 12 -15.99 30.51 10.70
C GLY A 12 -15.63 30.10 9.26
N LEU A 13 -15.59 31.06 8.36
CA LEU A 13 -15.14 30.81 6.99
C LEU A 13 -13.72 30.20 7.00
N ASP A 14 -13.51 29.19 6.15
CA ASP A 14 -12.20 28.56 5.92
C ASP A 14 -11.12 29.64 5.69
N PRO A 15 -9.93 29.55 6.34
CA PRO A 15 -8.82 30.50 6.16
C PRO A 15 -8.45 30.79 4.69
N ILE A 16 -8.63 29.82 3.81
CA ILE A 16 -8.44 30.00 2.35
C ILE A 16 -9.54 30.87 1.76
N ALA A 17 -10.78 30.75 2.24
CA ALA A 17 -11.89 31.58 1.78
C ALA A 17 -11.71 33.05 2.20
N LEU A 18 -11.19 33.31 3.41
CA LEU A 18 -10.88 34.66 3.89
C LEU A 18 -9.76 35.34 3.10
N ALA A 19 -8.70 34.62 2.79
CA ALA A 19 -7.59 35.14 1.98
C ALA A 19 -8.05 35.45 0.54
N THR A 20 -8.88 34.59 -0.05
CA THR A 20 -9.44 34.81 -1.40
C THR A 20 -10.37 36.05 -1.42
N PHE A 21 -11.24 36.19 -0.41
CA PHE A 21 -12.08 37.35 -0.26
C PHE A 21 -11.23 38.66 -0.15
N GLY A 22 -10.20 38.62 0.70
CA GLY A 22 -9.31 39.79 0.88
C GLY A 22 -8.59 40.20 -0.40
N GLN A 23 -8.12 39.24 -1.19
CA GLN A 23 -7.48 39.50 -2.49
C GLN A 23 -8.49 40.07 -3.51
N ARG A 24 -9.74 39.57 -3.52
CA ARG A 24 -10.80 40.12 -4.38
C ARG A 24 -11.17 41.56 -3.99
N LEU A 25 -11.30 41.84 -2.70
CA LEU A 25 -11.53 43.17 -2.19
C LEU A 25 -10.40 44.13 -2.60
N ARG A 26 -9.14 43.71 -2.42
CA ARG A 26 -7.97 44.49 -2.84
C ARG A 26 -7.96 44.73 -4.35
N HIS A 27 -8.29 43.72 -5.15
CA HIS A 27 -8.35 43.80 -6.59
C HIS A 27 -9.42 44.85 -7.03
N ALA A 28 -10.64 44.73 -6.52
CA ALA A 28 -11.73 45.64 -6.82
C ALA A 28 -11.41 47.09 -6.38
N ARG A 29 -10.83 47.31 -5.20
CA ARG A 29 -10.39 48.61 -4.74
C ARG A 29 -9.35 49.24 -5.66
N ARG A 30 -8.31 48.47 -6.05
CA ARG A 30 -7.25 48.96 -6.94
C ARG A 30 -7.77 49.26 -8.34
N ALA A 31 -8.69 48.46 -8.86
CA ALA A 31 -9.35 48.70 -10.15
C ALA A 31 -10.10 50.02 -10.17
N ARG A 32 -10.58 50.47 -8.99
CA ARG A 32 -11.20 51.80 -8.80
C ARG A 32 -10.20 52.92 -8.48
N GLY A 33 -8.91 52.62 -8.38
CA GLY A 33 -7.87 53.59 -8.01
C GLY A 33 -7.92 54.07 -6.59
N LEU A 34 -8.73 53.44 -5.70
CA LEU A 34 -8.94 53.91 -4.33
C LEU A 34 -7.79 53.46 -3.41
N THR A 35 -7.40 54.39 -2.49
CA THR A 35 -6.56 54.05 -1.34
C THR A 35 -7.38 53.36 -0.24
N LEU A 36 -6.70 52.77 0.74
CA LEU A 36 -7.39 52.19 1.91
C LEU A 36 -8.09 53.25 2.76
N ALA A 37 -7.56 54.49 2.76
CA ALA A 37 -8.16 55.63 3.48
C ALA A 37 -9.46 56.08 2.83
N GLU A 38 -9.47 56.24 1.52
CA GLU A 38 -10.64 56.66 0.75
C GLU A 38 -11.77 55.61 0.82
N LEU A 39 -11.44 54.31 0.65
CA LEU A 39 -12.45 53.29 0.83
C LEU A 39 -12.94 53.23 2.27
N GLY A 40 -12.04 53.41 3.24
CA GLY A 40 -12.38 53.43 4.66
C GLY A 40 -13.37 54.58 5.02
N ALA A 41 -13.17 55.77 4.46
CA ALA A 41 -14.08 56.90 4.63
C ALA A 41 -15.48 56.59 4.07
N GLN A 42 -15.58 55.91 2.92
CA GLN A 42 -16.86 55.54 2.30
C GLN A 42 -17.66 54.50 3.11
N VAL A 43 -16.98 53.58 3.80
CA VAL A 43 -17.63 52.48 4.55
C VAL A 43 -17.56 52.65 6.07
N GLY A 44 -17.11 53.81 6.57
CA GLY A 44 -17.02 54.11 8.00
C GLY A 44 -16.06 53.19 8.76
N ARG A 45 -14.93 52.82 8.15
CA ARG A 45 -13.90 51.93 8.74
C ARG A 45 -12.51 52.52 8.61
N THR A 46 -11.65 52.23 9.59
CA THR A 46 -10.25 52.65 9.52
C THR A 46 -9.46 51.91 8.46
N PRO A 47 -8.44 52.53 7.85
CA PRO A 47 -7.54 51.86 6.89
C PRO A 47 -6.91 50.56 7.44
N SER A 48 -6.61 50.53 8.74
CA SER A 48 -6.05 49.36 9.43
C SER A 48 -7.00 48.17 9.43
N VAL A 49 -8.30 48.42 9.66
CA VAL A 49 -9.32 47.36 9.61
C VAL A 49 -9.47 46.80 8.21
N LEU A 50 -9.52 47.66 7.19
CA LEU A 50 -9.59 47.21 5.78
C LEU A 50 -8.33 46.46 5.37
N SER A 51 -7.15 46.88 5.82
CA SER A 51 -5.90 46.15 5.59
C SER A 51 -5.92 44.74 6.18
N LEU A 52 -6.46 44.58 7.40
CA LEU A 52 -6.62 43.27 8.01
C LEU A 52 -7.58 42.35 7.20
N ILE A 53 -8.66 42.92 6.68
CA ILE A 53 -9.63 42.21 5.84
C ILE A 53 -8.99 41.84 4.48
N GLU A 54 -8.30 42.80 3.81
CA GLU A 54 -7.62 42.54 2.54
C GLU A 54 -6.49 41.48 2.64
N ASN A 55 -5.91 41.31 3.83
CA ASN A 55 -4.90 40.32 4.12
C ASN A 55 -5.48 38.98 4.69
N GLY A 56 -6.81 38.83 4.69
CA GLY A 56 -7.47 37.62 5.20
C GLY A 56 -7.28 37.35 6.70
N ARG A 57 -6.92 38.38 7.47
CA ARG A 57 -6.66 38.27 8.92
C ARG A 57 -7.87 38.66 9.78
N ARG A 58 -8.91 39.17 9.16
CA ARG A 58 -10.15 39.54 9.81
C ARG A 58 -11.34 39.26 8.90
N GLU A 59 -12.30 38.53 9.42
CA GLU A 59 -13.56 38.28 8.75
C GLU A 59 -14.48 39.51 8.81
N PRO A 60 -15.01 40.02 7.67
CA PRO A 60 -15.99 41.08 7.66
C PRO A 60 -17.38 40.54 7.98
N ARG A 61 -18.18 41.32 8.70
CA ARG A 61 -19.60 41.01 8.84
C ARG A 61 -20.30 41.19 7.49
N LEU A 62 -21.39 40.45 7.25
CA LEU A 62 -22.13 40.51 5.99
C LEU A 62 -22.58 41.94 5.61
N SER A 63 -23.03 42.73 6.61
CA SER A 63 -23.40 44.14 6.40
C SER A 63 -22.23 45.00 5.89
N LEU A 64 -20.99 44.68 6.30
CA LEU A 64 -19.81 45.39 5.79
C LEU A 64 -19.46 44.89 4.37
N VAL A 65 -19.71 43.63 4.04
CA VAL A 65 -19.52 43.13 2.68
C VAL A 65 -20.42 43.85 1.69
N ASP A 66 -21.70 44.07 2.05
CA ASP A 66 -22.66 44.87 1.25
C ASP A 66 -22.21 46.32 1.05
N GLN A 67 -21.73 46.96 2.13
CA GLN A 67 -21.19 48.34 2.07
C GLN A 67 -19.96 48.41 1.16
N LEU A 68 -19.04 47.45 1.26
CA LEU A 68 -17.86 47.37 0.42
C LEU A 68 -18.20 47.10 -1.05
N ALA A 69 -19.14 46.21 -1.34
CA ALA A 69 -19.64 45.94 -2.68
C ALA A 69 -20.26 47.17 -3.33
N THR A 70 -21.10 47.89 -2.56
CA THR A 70 -21.72 49.16 -2.99
C THR A 70 -20.68 50.24 -3.27
N ALA A 71 -19.75 50.49 -2.33
CA ALA A 71 -18.69 51.47 -2.48
C ALA A 71 -17.77 51.19 -3.67
N LEU A 72 -17.54 49.90 -3.97
CA LEU A 72 -16.72 49.47 -5.10
C LEU A 72 -17.52 49.29 -6.39
N SER A 73 -18.85 49.43 -6.36
CA SER A 73 -19.79 49.18 -7.47
C SER A 73 -19.58 47.80 -8.12
N VAL A 74 -19.44 46.76 -7.31
CA VAL A 74 -19.36 45.37 -7.73
C VAL A 74 -20.45 44.55 -7.05
N PRO A 75 -20.98 43.50 -7.68
CA PRO A 75 -21.92 42.60 -7.02
C PRO A 75 -21.28 41.94 -5.80
N VAL A 76 -22.02 41.69 -4.71
CA VAL A 76 -21.56 40.94 -3.53
C VAL A 76 -21.05 39.57 -3.94
N THR A 77 -21.72 38.91 -4.88
CA THR A 77 -21.34 37.62 -5.44
C THR A 77 -19.93 37.63 -6.06
N GLU A 78 -19.46 38.77 -6.59
CA GLU A 78 -18.11 38.89 -7.13
C GLU A 78 -17.06 38.87 -6.02
N LEU A 79 -17.31 39.51 -4.88
CA LEU A 79 -16.42 39.48 -3.73
C LEU A 79 -16.38 38.09 -3.05
N LEU A 80 -17.49 37.34 -3.11
CA LEU A 80 -17.64 36.02 -2.47
C LEU A 80 -17.24 34.82 -3.35
N LYS A 81 -16.81 35.04 -4.60
CA LYS A 81 -16.32 33.96 -5.45
C LYS A 81 -15.14 33.22 -4.80
N LYS A 82 -15.19 31.90 -4.83
CA LYS A 82 -14.14 31.04 -4.24
C LYS A 82 -12.80 31.06 -4.97
N GLN A 83 -12.76 31.54 -6.22
CA GLN A 83 -11.54 31.62 -7.03
C GLN A 83 -10.82 32.95 -6.80
N PRO A 84 -9.48 32.97 -6.66
CA PRO A 84 -8.69 34.20 -6.62
C PRO A 84 -8.88 35.04 -7.88
N PRO A 85 -8.76 36.39 -7.78
CA PRO A 85 -9.06 37.29 -8.91
C PRO A 85 -8.00 37.25 -10.03
N SER A 86 -6.81 36.74 -9.77
CA SER A 86 -5.72 36.63 -10.74
C SER A 86 -4.75 35.48 -10.38
N ARG A 87 -3.94 35.02 -11.36
CA ARG A 87 -2.87 34.04 -11.13
C ARG A 87 -1.91 34.50 -10.04
N ARG A 88 -1.53 35.80 -10.05
CA ARG A 88 -0.67 36.37 -9.03
C ARG A 88 -1.30 36.29 -7.62
N ALA A 89 -2.57 36.62 -7.48
CA ALA A 89 -3.28 36.50 -6.20
C ALA A 89 -3.34 35.05 -5.71
N GLN A 90 -3.52 34.10 -6.61
CA GLN A 90 -3.46 32.67 -6.30
C GLN A 90 -2.10 32.26 -5.73
N LEU A 91 -1.01 32.72 -6.35
CA LEU A 91 0.36 32.43 -5.89
C LEU A 91 0.68 33.10 -4.55
N GLU A 92 0.22 34.34 -4.34
CA GLU A 92 0.38 35.03 -3.06
C GLU A 92 -0.30 34.29 -1.92
N ILE A 93 -1.53 33.80 -2.12
CA ILE A 93 -2.26 32.99 -1.16
C ILE A 93 -1.52 31.65 -0.91
N ALA A 94 -1.09 30.97 -1.98
CA ALA A 94 -0.37 29.70 -1.88
C ALA A 94 0.95 29.85 -1.10
N LEU A 95 1.71 30.93 -1.34
CA LEU A 95 2.94 31.20 -0.62
C LEU A 95 2.69 31.50 0.85
N GLU A 96 1.67 32.32 1.17
CA GLU A 96 1.33 32.61 2.56
C GLU A 96 0.93 31.32 3.31
N HIS A 97 0.19 30.44 2.66
CA HIS A 97 -0.16 29.13 3.22
C HIS A 97 1.07 28.24 3.40
N ALA A 98 1.96 28.18 2.40
CA ALA A 98 3.20 27.41 2.49
C ALA A 98 4.09 27.89 3.66
N GLN A 99 4.22 29.17 3.90
CA GLN A 99 5.03 29.74 5.00
C GLN A 99 4.45 29.43 6.39
N ARG A 100 3.18 29.06 6.51
CA ARG A 100 2.56 28.63 7.77
C ARG A 100 2.79 27.15 8.07
N ASP A 101 3.17 26.38 7.05
CA ASP A 101 3.41 24.95 7.19
C ASP A 101 4.61 24.69 8.12
N PRO A 102 4.49 23.74 9.07
CA PRO A 102 5.60 23.37 9.97
C PRO A 102 6.88 23.00 9.24
N SER A 103 6.78 22.36 8.08
CA SER A 103 7.93 21.95 7.28
C SER A 103 8.68 23.15 6.68
N TYR A 104 7.97 24.19 6.27
CA TYR A 104 8.59 25.42 5.79
C TYR A 104 9.24 26.21 6.94
N ARG A 105 8.57 26.29 8.10
CA ARG A 105 9.10 26.96 9.30
C ARG A 105 10.38 26.30 9.82
N ALA A 106 10.50 24.99 9.71
CA ALA A 106 11.68 24.24 10.12
C ALA A 106 12.94 24.59 9.29
N LEU A 107 12.80 25.26 8.14
CA LEU A 107 13.93 25.77 7.37
C LEU A 107 14.60 27.02 8.00
N GLY A 108 13.96 27.65 8.99
CA GLY A 108 14.49 28.87 9.61
C GLY A 108 14.52 30.10 8.70
N LEU A 109 13.84 30.04 7.55
CA LEU A 109 13.82 31.15 6.58
C LEU A 109 12.94 32.31 7.07
N PRO A 110 13.36 33.58 6.79
CA PRO A 110 12.54 34.74 7.13
C PRO A 110 11.23 34.73 6.33
N VAL A 111 10.15 35.23 6.92
CA VAL A 111 8.86 35.33 6.25
C VAL A 111 8.96 36.31 5.08
N LEU A 112 8.76 35.81 3.86
CA LEU A 112 8.74 36.60 2.65
C LEU A 112 7.39 37.38 2.56
N ARG A 113 7.45 38.71 2.66
CA ARG A 113 6.30 39.57 2.38
C ARG A 113 6.28 39.90 0.90
N VAL A 114 5.26 39.40 0.21
CA VAL A 114 5.15 39.61 -1.23
C VAL A 114 4.70 41.01 -1.53
N GLY A 115 5.60 41.82 -2.07
CA GLY A 115 5.31 43.16 -2.63
C GLY A 115 5.21 43.09 -4.15
N THR A 116 4.75 44.21 -4.76
CA THR A 116 4.62 44.34 -6.22
C THR A 116 5.95 44.18 -6.98
N ARG A 117 7.07 44.30 -6.30
CA ARG A 117 8.42 44.17 -6.88
C ARG A 117 8.89 42.76 -7.13
N VAL A 118 8.23 41.73 -6.56
CA VAL A 118 8.59 40.33 -6.81
C VAL A 118 7.91 39.88 -8.09
N PRO A 119 8.65 39.45 -9.13
CA PRO A 119 8.06 38.92 -10.38
C PRO A 119 7.17 37.70 -10.13
N THR A 120 6.15 37.53 -10.97
CA THR A 120 5.20 36.41 -10.82
C THR A 120 5.87 35.06 -11.01
N GLU A 121 6.85 34.98 -11.91
CA GLU A 121 7.64 33.79 -12.21
C GLU A 121 8.43 33.34 -10.97
N VAL A 122 8.97 34.28 -10.21
CA VAL A 122 9.70 33.97 -8.95
C VAL A 122 8.75 33.39 -7.91
N LEU A 123 7.52 33.92 -7.82
CA LEU A 123 6.49 33.37 -6.92
C LEU A 123 6.09 31.95 -7.34
N GLU A 124 5.98 31.67 -8.65
CA GLU A 124 5.69 30.34 -9.17
C GLU A 124 6.77 29.34 -8.76
N HIS A 125 8.04 29.70 -8.93
CA HIS A 125 9.14 28.83 -8.51
C HIS A 125 9.13 28.58 -7.00
N ILE A 126 8.95 29.59 -6.18
CA ILE A 126 8.94 29.43 -4.71
C ILE A 126 7.76 28.55 -4.28
N VAL A 127 6.57 28.76 -4.83
CA VAL A 127 5.38 27.95 -4.52
C VAL A 127 5.57 26.51 -4.97
N ALA A 128 6.14 26.27 -6.16
CA ALA A 128 6.44 24.95 -6.67
C ALA A 128 7.48 24.21 -5.79
N LEU A 129 8.56 24.91 -5.40
CA LEU A 129 9.58 24.34 -4.49
C LEU A 129 8.99 24.04 -3.11
N ALA A 130 8.14 24.89 -2.57
CA ALA A 130 7.48 24.65 -1.29
C ALA A 130 6.50 23.46 -1.37
N ALA A 131 5.79 23.30 -2.48
CA ALA A 131 4.91 22.17 -2.73
C ALA A 131 5.70 20.85 -2.84
N GLU A 132 6.83 20.86 -3.56
CA GLU A 132 7.73 19.70 -3.68
C GLU A 132 8.37 19.34 -2.34
N LEU A 133 8.85 20.33 -1.57
CA LEU A 133 9.38 20.11 -0.23
C LEU A 133 8.34 19.46 0.70
N ARG A 134 7.09 19.92 0.63
CA ARG A 134 5.98 19.30 1.37
C ARG A 134 5.74 17.87 0.89
N ALA A 135 5.70 17.63 -0.42
CA ALA A 135 5.50 16.31 -0.99
C ALA A 135 6.61 15.32 -0.60
N GLN A 136 7.87 15.77 -0.58
CA GLN A 136 9.00 14.96 -0.16
C GLN A 136 8.96 14.63 1.34
N ARG A 137 8.57 15.58 2.20
CA ARG A 137 8.46 15.37 3.65
C ARG A 137 7.18 14.65 4.06
N SER A 138 6.13 14.73 3.26
CA SER A 138 4.88 13.99 3.48
C SER A 138 4.95 12.54 3.02
N LYS A 139 6.00 12.16 2.24
CA LYS A 139 6.28 10.75 1.99
C LYS A 139 6.90 10.18 3.27
N PRO A 140 6.31 9.17 3.89
CA PRO A 140 6.98 8.43 4.95
C PRO A 140 8.18 7.72 4.31
N THR A 141 9.32 8.42 4.23
CA THR A 141 10.60 7.86 3.81
C THR A 141 11.17 7.14 5.01
N ALA A 142 10.79 5.87 5.15
CA ALA A 142 11.48 5.00 6.10
C ALA A 142 12.86 4.68 5.55
N THR A 143 13.86 4.68 6.41
CA THR A 143 15.16 4.08 6.07
C THR A 143 14.97 2.59 5.79
N PRO A 144 15.88 1.92 5.05
CA PRO A 144 15.80 0.47 4.87
C PRO A 144 15.72 -0.29 6.19
N GLU A 145 16.42 0.17 7.23
CA GLU A 145 16.43 -0.41 8.57
C GLU A 145 15.07 -0.25 9.26
N GLU A 146 14.49 0.93 9.24
CA GLU A 146 13.12 1.18 9.77
C GLU A 146 12.08 0.34 9.04
N ALA A 147 12.19 0.21 7.71
CA ALA A 147 11.29 -0.62 6.92
C ALA A 147 11.39 -2.11 7.30
N ARG A 148 12.60 -2.62 7.52
CA ARG A 148 12.83 -4.00 7.98
C ARG A 148 12.31 -4.23 9.38
N ALA A 149 12.61 -3.33 10.31
CA ALA A 149 12.10 -3.39 11.69
C ALA A 149 10.56 -3.36 11.73
N ALA A 150 9.93 -2.49 10.93
CA ALA A 150 8.49 -2.40 10.83
C ALA A 150 7.86 -3.68 10.25
N ASN A 151 8.46 -4.31 9.24
CA ASN A 151 8.02 -5.60 8.72
C ASN A 151 8.14 -6.72 9.78
N ALA A 152 9.26 -6.77 10.52
CA ALA A 152 9.45 -7.74 11.58
C ALA A 152 8.40 -7.58 12.71
N ALA A 153 8.15 -6.34 13.15
CA ALA A 153 7.14 -6.02 14.15
C ALA A 153 5.71 -6.38 13.67
N LEU A 154 5.38 -6.06 12.43
CA LEU A 154 4.09 -6.42 11.83
C LEU A 154 3.88 -7.94 11.83
N ARG A 155 4.89 -8.70 11.43
CA ARG A 155 4.84 -10.16 11.41
C ARG A 155 4.68 -10.75 12.82
N ALA A 156 5.36 -10.20 13.83
CA ALA A 156 5.14 -10.57 15.23
C ALA A 156 3.68 -10.35 15.65
N SER A 157 3.11 -9.19 15.34
CA SER A 157 1.71 -8.88 15.61
C SER A 157 0.72 -9.79 14.88
N MET A 158 1.05 -10.21 13.65
CA MET A 158 0.25 -11.20 12.90
C MET A 158 0.27 -12.58 13.60
N ARG A 159 1.43 -13.02 14.09
CA ARG A 159 1.57 -14.28 14.86
C ARG A 159 0.74 -14.29 16.14
N GLU A 160 0.80 -13.22 16.93
CA GLU A 160 0.05 -13.08 18.19
C GLU A 160 -1.46 -13.30 18.01
N ARG A 161 -2.01 -12.94 16.87
CA ARG A 161 -3.44 -13.11 16.55
C ARG A 161 -3.73 -14.24 15.57
N ALA A 162 -2.78 -15.16 15.35
CA ALA A 162 -2.88 -16.24 14.37
C ALA A 162 -3.29 -15.75 12.96
N ASN A 163 -2.84 -14.55 12.56
CA ASN A 163 -3.18 -13.88 11.30
C ASN A 163 -4.70 -13.68 11.07
N TYR A 164 -5.50 -13.69 12.13
CA TYR A 164 -6.95 -13.51 12.08
C TYR A 164 -7.36 -12.13 12.60
N TYR A 165 -8.21 -11.42 11.84
CA TYR A 165 -8.63 -10.05 12.12
C TYR A 165 -10.15 -9.96 12.21
N ALA A 166 -10.73 -10.32 13.37
CA ALA A 166 -12.17 -10.33 13.58
C ALA A 166 -12.89 -9.01 13.22
N PRO A 167 -12.34 -7.80 13.47
CA PRO A 167 -12.98 -6.56 13.03
C PRO A 167 -13.09 -6.46 11.49
N VAL A 168 -12.05 -6.93 10.77
CA VAL A 168 -12.04 -6.89 9.31
C VAL A 168 -12.99 -7.91 8.71
N GLU A 169 -13.11 -9.11 9.33
CA GLU A 169 -14.09 -10.12 8.95
C GLU A 169 -15.52 -9.58 9.08
N ARG A 170 -15.84 -8.93 10.21
CA ARG A 170 -17.14 -8.30 10.39
C ARG A 170 -17.43 -7.25 9.33
N ALA A 171 -16.48 -6.35 9.05
CA ALA A 171 -16.65 -5.32 8.04
C ALA A 171 -16.88 -5.91 6.63
N ALA A 172 -16.19 -7.00 6.29
CA ALA A 172 -16.36 -7.70 5.02
C ALA A 172 -17.74 -8.40 4.94
N ALA A 173 -18.15 -9.09 6.02
CA ALA A 173 -19.46 -9.74 6.09
C ALA A 173 -20.62 -8.73 5.99
N GLU A 174 -20.51 -7.59 6.68
CA GLU A 174 -21.50 -6.50 6.59
C GLU A 174 -21.57 -5.90 5.18
N ALA A 175 -20.43 -5.72 4.51
CA ALA A 175 -20.37 -5.20 3.15
C ALA A 175 -21.09 -6.15 2.16
N LEU A 176 -20.86 -7.45 2.29
CA LEU A 176 -21.50 -8.49 1.49
C LEU A 176 -23.01 -8.58 1.77
N ALA A 177 -23.40 -8.56 3.05
CA ALA A 177 -24.83 -8.61 3.44
C ALA A 177 -25.62 -7.42 2.89
N LYS A 178 -25.07 -6.20 2.98
CA LYS A 178 -25.70 -5.00 2.41
C LYS A 178 -25.88 -5.08 0.89
N ALA A 179 -25.02 -5.82 0.20
CA ALA A 179 -25.13 -6.03 -1.24
C ALA A 179 -26.05 -7.20 -1.64
N GLY A 180 -26.57 -7.95 -0.67
CA GLY A 180 -27.41 -9.12 -0.91
C GLY A 180 -26.65 -10.33 -1.46
N TYR A 181 -25.36 -10.47 -1.07
CA TYR A 181 -24.57 -11.63 -1.47
C TYR A 181 -25.11 -12.92 -0.83
N THR A 182 -25.30 -13.97 -1.63
CA THR A 182 -25.92 -15.24 -1.21
C THR A 182 -24.98 -16.44 -1.30
N GLY A 183 -23.74 -16.24 -1.78
CA GLY A 183 -22.72 -17.30 -1.86
C GLY A 183 -22.07 -17.43 -3.24
N GLY A 184 -21.05 -18.30 -3.31
CA GLY A 184 -20.28 -18.60 -4.52
C GLY A 184 -19.19 -17.56 -4.84
N ALA A 185 -18.61 -17.66 -6.05
CA ALA A 185 -17.61 -16.70 -6.51
C ALA A 185 -18.19 -15.30 -6.68
N LEU A 186 -17.49 -14.27 -6.22
CA LEU A 186 -17.94 -12.89 -6.35
C LEU A 186 -17.88 -12.46 -7.82
N SER A 187 -19.03 -12.30 -8.46
CA SER A 187 -19.12 -11.80 -9.84
C SER A 187 -18.76 -10.32 -9.93
N GLN A 188 -18.41 -9.85 -11.12
CA GLN A 188 -18.16 -8.42 -11.37
C GLN A 188 -19.38 -7.55 -11.01
N GLY A 189 -20.59 -8.02 -11.34
CA GLY A 189 -21.84 -7.31 -11.00
C GLY A 189 -22.05 -7.20 -9.49
N MET A 190 -21.80 -8.30 -8.75
CA MET A 190 -21.88 -8.30 -7.29
C MET A 190 -20.83 -7.40 -6.65
N LEU A 191 -19.57 -7.42 -7.16
CA LEU A 191 -18.54 -6.50 -6.72
C LEU A 191 -18.96 -5.03 -6.84
N LEU A 192 -19.48 -4.65 -8.01
CA LEU A 192 -19.96 -3.29 -8.25
C LEU A 192 -21.17 -2.94 -7.35
N SER A 193 -22.02 -3.92 -7.05
CA SER A 193 -23.12 -3.76 -6.09
C SER A 193 -22.59 -3.49 -4.67
N VAL A 194 -21.58 -4.24 -4.22
CA VAL A 194 -20.91 -3.99 -2.92
C VAL A 194 -20.39 -2.54 -2.86
N VAL A 195 -19.68 -2.09 -3.89
CA VAL A 195 -19.14 -0.72 -3.95
C VAL A 195 -20.23 0.33 -3.95
N ALA A 196 -21.29 0.12 -4.76
CA ALA A 196 -22.41 1.05 -4.88
C ALA A 196 -23.23 1.18 -3.58
N ARG A 197 -23.42 0.09 -2.83
CA ARG A 197 -24.09 0.10 -1.53
C ARG A 197 -23.36 0.92 -0.46
N HIS A 198 -22.07 1.20 -0.68
CA HIS A 198 -21.27 2.09 0.17
C HIS A 198 -21.11 3.50 -0.43
N GLY A 199 -21.92 3.84 -1.44
CA GLY A 199 -21.97 5.18 -2.03
C GLY A 199 -20.91 5.47 -3.08
N PHE A 200 -20.07 4.49 -3.47
CA PHE A 200 -19.01 4.69 -4.45
C PHE A 200 -19.38 4.19 -5.85
N THR A 201 -18.75 4.77 -6.85
CA THR A 201 -18.78 4.29 -8.24
C THR A 201 -17.37 3.96 -8.73
N VAL A 202 -17.23 2.92 -9.55
CA VAL A 202 -15.93 2.53 -10.13
C VAL A 202 -15.80 3.12 -11.53
N ARG A 203 -14.63 3.67 -11.84
CA ARG A 203 -14.26 4.18 -13.16
C ARG A 203 -12.94 3.57 -13.62
N PHE A 204 -12.95 2.91 -14.76
CA PHE A 204 -11.75 2.41 -15.41
C PHE A 204 -11.17 3.49 -16.31
N VAL A 205 -9.90 3.82 -16.12
CA VAL A 205 -9.20 4.89 -16.85
C VAL A 205 -7.86 4.38 -17.41
N PRO A 206 -7.43 4.84 -18.58
CA PRO A 206 -6.17 4.41 -19.19
C PRO A 206 -4.95 5.14 -18.59
N ASP A 207 -5.13 6.36 -18.10
CA ASP A 207 -4.10 7.34 -17.77
C ASP A 207 -3.88 7.55 -16.25
N LEU A 208 -4.25 6.55 -15.44
CA LEU A 208 -3.97 6.59 -14.00
C LEU A 208 -2.46 6.74 -13.77
N PRO A 209 -2.01 7.64 -12.87
CA PRO A 209 -0.59 7.83 -12.56
C PRO A 209 0.11 6.50 -12.26
N ARG A 210 1.34 6.31 -12.79
CA ARG A 210 2.08 5.04 -12.66
C ARG A 210 2.40 4.66 -11.22
N SER A 211 2.46 5.64 -10.32
CA SER A 211 2.75 5.46 -8.90
C SER A 211 1.59 4.90 -8.08
N VAL A 212 0.35 4.91 -8.60
CA VAL A 212 -0.84 4.45 -7.89
C VAL A 212 -1.52 3.29 -8.61
N ARG A 213 -2.12 2.38 -7.85
CA ARG A 213 -2.91 1.24 -8.37
C ARG A 213 -4.38 1.60 -8.53
N SER A 214 -4.87 2.45 -7.64
CA SER A 214 -6.20 3.04 -7.64
C SER A 214 -6.14 4.42 -7.03
N LEU A 215 -7.12 5.24 -7.34
CA LEU A 215 -7.30 6.56 -6.73
C LEU A 215 -8.75 6.66 -6.26
N THR A 216 -8.96 6.91 -4.97
CA THR A 216 -10.29 7.15 -4.42
C THR A 216 -10.52 8.65 -4.30
N ASP A 217 -11.48 9.16 -5.05
CA ASP A 217 -11.98 10.52 -4.94
C ASP A 217 -13.14 10.55 -3.95
N LEU A 218 -12.87 10.97 -2.72
CA LEU A 218 -13.87 11.08 -1.66
C LEU A 218 -14.84 12.25 -1.88
N ARG A 219 -14.50 13.20 -2.75
CA ARG A 219 -15.35 14.34 -3.08
C ARG A 219 -16.51 13.96 -3.99
N SER A 220 -16.22 13.09 -4.97
CA SER A 220 -17.20 12.60 -5.94
C SER A 220 -17.61 11.14 -5.68
N ASN A 221 -17.10 10.53 -4.61
CA ASN A 221 -17.29 9.13 -4.25
C ASN A 221 -16.97 8.18 -5.44
N ARG A 222 -15.79 8.34 -6.03
CA ARG A 222 -15.35 7.55 -7.18
C ARG A 222 -14.05 6.82 -6.89
N ILE A 223 -13.99 5.55 -7.29
CA ILE A 223 -12.78 4.75 -7.28
C ILE A 223 -12.30 4.61 -8.72
N TYR A 224 -11.16 5.24 -9.04
CA TYR A 224 -10.51 5.13 -10.33
C TYR A 224 -9.53 3.96 -10.31
N VAL A 225 -9.61 3.10 -11.31
CA VAL A 225 -8.77 1.92 -11.48
C VAL A 225 -8.24 1.90 -12.91
N LYS A 226 -7.04 1.42 -13.09
CA LYS A 226 -6.44 1.30 -14.42
C LYS A 226 -7.20 0.29 -15.27
N GLN A 227 -7.46 0.64 -16.53
CA GLN A 227 -8.20 -0.21 -17.48
C GLN A 227 -7.44 -1.51 -17.77
N GLU A 228 -6.11 -1.45 -17.88
CA GLU A 228 -5.26 -2.60 -18.06
C GLU A 228 -4.64 -3.05 -16.72
N PRO A 229 -4.66 -4.35 -16.40
CA PRO A 229 -4.04 -4.86 -15.19
C PRO A 229 -2.52 -4.56 -15.19
N VAL A 230 -2.04 -3.87 -14.16
CA VAL A 230 -0.60 -3.63 -13.97
C VAL A 230 -0.05 -4.63 -12.98
N GLY A 231 0.96 -5.39 -13.39
CA GLY A 231 1.71 -6.27 -12.48
C GLY A 231 0.93 -7.49 -11.95
N GLY A 232 -0.03 -8.02 -12.73
CA GLY A 232 -0.73 -9.28 -12.41
C GLY A 232 -1.78 -9.17 -11.29
N HIS A 233 -2.12 -7.96 -10.82
CA HIS A 233 -3.17 -7.80 -9.81
C HIS A 233 -4.55 -7.76 -10.47
N SER A 234 -5.47 -8.57 -9.94
CA SER A 234 -6.87 -8.54 -10.35
C SER A 234 -7.49 -7.16 -10.04
N PRO A 235 -8.18 -6.51 -10.99
CA PRO A 235 -8.92 -5.27 -10.73
C PRO A 235 -9.90 -5.39 -9.56
N ARG A 236 -10.50 -6.57 -9.37
CA ARG A 236 -11.41 -6.85 -8.23
C ARG A 236 -10.72 -6.63 -6.89
N THR A 237 -9.50 -7.15 -6.73
CA THR A 237 -8.70 -6.98 -5.52
C THR A 237 -8.36 -5.52 -5.27
N VAL A 238 -7.95 -4.78 -6.32
CA VAL A 238 -7.60 -3.36 -6.20
C VAL A 238 -8.80 -2.50 -5.79
N ILE A 239 -9.97 -2.76 -6.37
CA ILE A 239 -11.22 -2.06 -6.01
C ILE A 239 -11.59 -2.32 -4.54
N LEU A 240 -11.51 -3.59 -4.10
CA LEU A 240 -11.82 -3.96 -2.73
C LEU A 240 -10.81 -3.43 -1.72
N GLN A 241 -9.53 -3.33 -2.06
CA GLN A 241 -8.54 -2.67 -1.22
C GLN A 241 -8.87 -1.18 -1.02
N ALA A 242 -9.25 -0.48 -2.10
CA ALA A 242 -9.65 0.92 -2.02
C ALA A 242 -10.91 1.12 -1.15
N LEU A 243 -11.92 0.25 -1.32
CA LEU A 243 -13.11 0.26 -0.47
C LEU A 243 -12.76 -0.11 0.99
N GLY A 244 -11.85 -1.07 1.19
CA GLY A 244 -11.40 -1.51 2.51
C GLY A 244 -10.75 -0.37 3.31
N HIS A 245 -9.91 0.46 2.69
CA HIS A 245 -9.37 1.63 3.36
C HIS A 245 -10.45 2.56 3.91
N PHE A 246 -11.52 2.78 3.15
CA PHE A 246 -12.64 3.60 3.57
C PHE A 246 -13.45 2.95 4.70
N LEU A 247 -13.84 1.67 4.54
CA LEU A 247 -14.70 0.97 5.51
C LEU A 247 -14.01 0.69 6.84
N LEU A 248 -12.69 0.55 6.83
CA LEU A 248 -11.87 0.36 8.04
C LEU A 248 -11.48 1.69 8.70
N GLY A 249 -11.88 2.83 8.13
CA GLY A 249 -11.60 4.15 8.68
C GLY A 249 -10.10 4.49 8.66
N HIS A 250 -9.39 4.08 7.61
CA HIS A 250 -7.98 4.41 7.46
C HIS A 250 -7.79 5.87 7.06
N ASP A 251 -6.94 6.56 7.81
CA ASP A 251 -6.48 7.91 7.52
C ASP A 251 -5.11 7.89 6.80
N ALA A 252 -4.57 9.07 6.50
CA ALA A 252 -3.21 9.21 6.00
C ALA A 252 -2.22 8.53 6.98
N PRO A 253 -1.36 7.61 6.50
CA PRO A 253 -0.43 6.90 7.38
C PRO A 253 0.50 7.87 8.11
N ARG A 254 0.65 7.70 9.42
CA ARG A 254 1.51 8.53 10.28
C ARG A 254 3.00 8.22 10.09
N ASP A 255 3.30 6.96 9.84
CA ASP A 255 4.64 6.43 9.64
C ASP A 255 4.60 5.17 8.75
N PHE A 256 5.76 4.57 8.50
CA PHE A 256 5.87 3.39 7.65
C PHE A 256 5.20 2.14 8.28
N ALA A 257 5.23 1.99 9.60
CA ALA A 257 4.58 0.88 10.29
C ALA A 257 3.06 0.96 10.16
N ASP A 258 2.48 2.17 10.31
CA ASP A 258 1.07 2.43 10.10
C ASP A 258 0.65 2.18 8.64
N PHE A 259 1.49 2.59 7.68
CA PHE A 259 1.30 2.28 6.26
C PHE A 259 1.25 0.77 6.00
N LEU A 260 2.17 -0.01 6.57
CA LEU A 260 2.18 -1.46 6.42
C LEU A 260 0.95 -2.11 7.05
N ARG A 261 0.56 -1.67 8.25
CA ARG A 261 -0.63 -2.14 8.95
C ARG A 261 -1.89 -1.92 8.10
N GLN A 262 -2.14 -0.69 7.66
CA GLN A 262 -3.29 -0.35 6.83
C GLN A 262 -3.30 -1.15 5.51
N ARG A 263 -2.13 -1.35 4.91
CA ARG A 263 -1.99 -2.17 3.70
C ARG A 263 -2.36 -3.64 3.95
N VAL A 264 -1.94 -4.22 5.08
CA VAL A 264 -2.31 -5.60 5.45
C VAL A 264 -3.80 -5.72 5.70
N GLU A 265 -4.39 -4.79 6.45
CA GLU A 265 -5.83 -4.77 6.74
C GLU A 265 -6.68 -4.60 5.46
N ALA A 266 -6.28 -3.72 4.54
CA ALA A 266 -6.97 -3.56 3.25
C ALA A 266 -6.85 -4.80 2.35
N ASN A 267 -5.67 -5.45 2.33
CA ASN A 267 -5.48 -6.73 1.63
C ASN A 267 -6.33 -7.84 2.24
N TYR A 268 -6.36 -7.90 3.57
CA TYR A 268 -7.18 -8.85 4.31
C TYR A 268 -8.66 -8.66 4.00
N PHE A 269 -9.15 -7.42 4.05
CA PHE A 269 -10.53 -7.08 3.69
C PHE A 269 -10.89 -7.55 2.28
N ALA A 270 -10.03 -7.29 1.30
CA ALA A 270 -10.24 -7.74 -0.06
C ALA A 270 -10.33 -9.28 -0.14
N GLY A 271 -9.47 -9.99 0.58
CA GLY A 271 -9.53 -11.45 0.69
C GLY A 271 -10.81 -11.94 1.36
N ALA A 272 -11.23 -11.29 2.45
CA ALA A 272 -12.43 -11.65 3.20
C ALA A 272 -13.73 -11.42 2.40
N VAL A 273 -13.76 -10.41 1.52
CA VAL A 273 -14.91 -10.19 0.61
C VAL A 273 -14.90 -11.20 -0.55
N LEU A 274 -13.71 -11.49 -1.12
CA LEU A 274 -13.61 -12.43 -2.26
C LEU A 274 -13.81 -13.89 -1.84
N ILE A 275 -13.42 -14.24 -0.62
CA ILE A 275 -13.53 -15.58 -0.04
C ILE A 275 -14.14 -15.42 1.36
N PRO A 276 -15.47 -15.32 1.49
CA PRO A 276 -16.15 -15.05 2.75
C PRO A 276 -15.87 -16.12 3.80
N GLU A 277 -15.64 -15.69 5.05
CA GLU A 277 -15.27 -16.57 6.17
C GLU A 277 -16.21 -17.76 6.31
N SER A 278 -17.51 -17.53 6.39
CA SER A 278 -18.50 -18.60 6.63
C SER A 278 -18.44 -19.69 5.55
N ALA A 279 -18.35 -19.29 4.28
CA ALA A 279 -18.28 -20.23 3.15
C ALA A 279 -16.92 -20.95 3.12
N ALA A 280 -15.83 -20.23 3.34
CA ALA A 280 -14.48 -20.81 3.34
C ALA A 280 -14.30 -21.78 4.50
N VAL A 281 -14.72 -21.43 5.71
CA VAL A 281 -14.62 -22.31 6.90
C VAL A 281 -15.44 -23.59 6.73
N ALA A 282 -16.68 -23.48 6.23
CA ALA A 282 -17.49 -24.66 5.94
C ALA A 282 -16.81 -25.57 4.89
N PHE A 283 -16.23 -24.98 3.85
CA PHE A 283 -15.47 -25.70 2.83
C PHE A 283 -14.24 -26.39 3.41
N LEU A 284 -13.41 -25.67 4.20
CA LEU A 284 -12.20 -26.21 4.81
C LEU A 284 -12.51 -27.34 5.80
N HIS A 285 -13.55 -27.25 6.63
CA HIS A 285 -13.98 -28.34 7.50
C HIS A 285 -14.40 -29.58 6.69
N SER A 286 -15.17 -29.36 5.61
CA SER A 286 -15.56 -30.47 4.72
C SER A 286 -14.36 -31.13 4.05
N ALA A 287 -13.38 -30.35 3.57
CA ALA A 287 -12.14 -30.88 2.99
C ALA A 287 -11.29 -31.61 4.03
N MET A 288 -11.18 -31.06 5.26
CA MET A 288 -10.48 -31.69 6.37
C MET A 288 -11.08 -33.06 6.74
N SER A 289 -12.42 -33.16 6.80
CA SER A 289 -13.11 -34.43 7.10
C SER A 289 -12.82 -35.53 6.07
N ARG A 290 -12.58 -35.14 4.81
CA ARG A 290 -12.15 -36.03 3.73
C ARG A 290 -10.64 -36.21 3.66
N ARG A 291 -9.85 -35.52 4.51
CA ARG A 291 -8.39 -35.48 4.46
C ARG A 291 -7.88 -35.03 3.10
N ASP A 292 -8.47 -33.97 2.55
CA ASP A 292 -8.23 -33.50 1.19
C ASP A 292 -8.19 -31.96 1.14
N LEU A 293 -7.51 -31.34 2.12
CA LEU A 293 -7.29 -29.90 2.13
C LEU A 293 -6.37 -29.52 0.97
N ALA A 294 -6.81 -28.56 0.16
CA ALA A 294 -6.06 -28.08 -0.99
C ALA A 294 -6.34 -26.58 -1.21
N VAL A 295 -5.30 -25.80 -1.49
CA VAL A 295 -5.42 -24.37 -1.79
C VAL A 295 -6.10 -24.16 -3.13
N GLU A 296 -5.79 -25.01 -4.10
CA GLU A 296 -6.31 -24.99 -5.46
C GLU A 296 -7.84 -25.10 -5.52
N ASP A 297 -8.44 -25.84 -4.59
CA ASP A 297 -9.91 -25.97 -4.55
C ASP A 297 -10.60 -24.63 -4.16
N LEU A 298 -9.94 -23.80 -3.31
CA LEU A 298 -10.43 -22.46 -3.04
C LEU A 298 -10.27 -21.53 -4.25
N VAL A 299 -9.20 -21.72 -5.03
CA VAL A 299 -9.01 -20.99 -6.31
C VAL A 299 -10.19 -21.22 -7.21
N ASP A 300 -10.59 -22.48 -7.39
CA ASP A 300 -11.68 -22.87 -8.29
C ASP A 300 -13.05 -22.41 -7.77
N VAL A 301 -13.35 -22.66 -6.50
CA VAL A 301 -14.64 -22.34 -5.89
C VAL A 301 -14.92 -20.83 -5.88
N PHE A 302 -13.91 -20.00 -5.60
CA PHE A 302 -14.06 -18.56 -5.45
C PHE A 302 -13.54 -17.76 -6.64
N SER A 303 -12.97 -18.40 -7.65
CA SER A 303 -12.40 -17.77 -8.86
C SER A 303 -11.39 -16.68 -8.50
N VAL A 304 -10.41 -17.01 -7.68
CA VAL A 304 -9.35 -16.09 -7.21
C VAL A 304 -7.96 -16.62 -7.63
N SER A 305 -6.91 -15.79 -7.46
CA SER A 305 -5.54 -16.26 -7.69
C SER A 305 -5.09 -17.23 -6.58
N TYR A 306 -4.11 -18.07 -6.90
CA TYR A 306 -3.51 -18.98 -5.92
C TYR A 306 -2.93 -18.22 -4.72
N GLU A 307 -2.25 -17.08 -4.96
CA GLU A 307 -1.74 -16.23 -3.89
C GLU A 307 -2.87 -15.75 -2.95
N MET A 308 -4.02 -15.33 -3.50
CA MET A 308 -5.16 -14.89 -2.70
C MET A 308 -5.75 -16.04 -1.88
N ALA A 309 -5.94 -17.20 -2.47
CA ALA A 309 -6.44 -18.40 -1.79
C ALA A 309 -5.47 -18.86 -0.67
N ALA A 310 -4.17 -18.92 -0.94
CA ALA A 310 -3.16 -19.26 0.05
C ALA A 310 -3.13 -18.28 1.23
N HIS A 311 -3.16 -16.96 0.98
CA HIS A 311 -3.28 -15.97 2.04
C HIS A 311 -4.55 -16.19 2.86
N ARG A 312 -5.68 -16.43 2.19
CA ARG A 312 -6.95 -16.64 2.89
C ARG A 312 -6.94 -17.89 3.77
N VAL A 313 -6.29 -18.98 3.32
CA VAL A 313 -6.06 -20.16 4.16
C VAL A 313 -5.30 -19.77 5.43
N THR A 314 -4.20 -19.00 5.34
CA THR A 314 -3.43 -18.58 6.53
C THR A 314 -4.24 -17.71 7.48
N ASN A 315 -5.24 -17.00 7.00
CA ASN A 315 -6.11 -16.19 7.86
C ASN A 315 -7.11 -17.04 8.67
N LEU A 316 -7.50 -18.20 8.16
CA LEU A 316 -8.60 -18.98 8.72
C LEU A 316 -8.15 -20.28 9.37
N ILE A 317 -7.12 -20.93 8.83
CA ILE A 317 -6.80 -22.31 9.17
C ILE A 317 -6.37 -22.49 10.63
N THR A 318 -5.56 -21.57 11.17
CA THR A 318 -5.14 -21.67 12.57
C THR A 318 -6.28 -21.34 13.52
N HIS A 319 -7.07 -20.29 13.21
CA HIS A 319 -8.14 -19.82 14.10
C HIS A 319 -9.32 -20.82 14.18
N HIS A 320 -9.70 -21.42 13.04
CA HIS A 320 -10.91 -22.26 12.96
C HIS A 320 -10.63 -23.77 12.97
N LEU A 321 -9.44 -24.20 12.54
CA LEU A 321 -9.09 -25.61 12.43
C LEU A 321 -7.93 -26.03 13.36
N GLU A 322 -7.37 -25.08 14.11
CA GLU A 322 -6.22 -25.31 15.02
C GLU A 322 -4.99 -25.87 14.28
N LEU A 323 -4.82 -25.54 13.00
CA LEU A 323 -3.70 -25.95 12.19
C LEU A 323 -2.70 -24.80 12.05
N PRO A 324 -1.56 -24.84 12.77
CA PRO A 324 -0.49 -23.88 12.55
C PRO A 324 0.11 -24.04 11.16
N CYS A 325 0.54 -22.93 10.55
CA CYS A 325 1.01 -22.93 9.18
C CYS A 325 2.06 -21.85 8.92
N HIS A 326 2.76 -22.00 7.82
CA HIS A 326 3.59 -20.94 7.26
C HIS A 326 3.23 -20.67 5.79
N PHE A 327 3.50 -19.47 5.38
CA PHE A 327 3.34 -18.99 4.00
C PHE A 327 4.62 -18.29 3.56
N VAL A 328 5.05 -18.50 2.33
CA VAL A 328 6.13 -17.74 1.73
C VAL A 328 5.90 -17.51 0.25
N LYS A 329 6.23 -16.29 -0.19
CA LYS A 329 6.29 -15.91 -1.60
C LYS A 329 7.73 -15.57 -1.95
N ASN A 330 8.31 -16.26 -2.94
CA ASN A 330 9.67 -16.05 -3.40
C ASN A 330 9.77 -16.12 -4.92
N ASP A 331 10.83 -15.56 -5.48
CA ASP A 331 11.19 -15.74 -6.89
C ASP A 331 12.05 -17.02 -7.10
N ALA A 332 12.40 -17.30 -8.37
CA ALA A 332 13.22 -18.44 -8.73
C ALA A 332 14.62 -18.40 -8.10
N SER A 333 15.18 -17.23 -7.83
CA SER A 333 16.47 -17.10 -7.14
C SER A 333 16.38 -17.37 -5.64
N GLY A 334 15.16 -17.49 -5.11
CA GLY A 334 14.86 -17.73 -3.71
C GLY A 334 14.70 -16.47 -2.87
N ILE A 335 14.72 -15.29 -3.45
CA ILE A 335 14.47 -14.04 -2.69
C ILE A 335 13.05 -14.02 -2.17
N ILE A 336 12.90 -13.85 -0.86
CA ILE A 336 11.61 -13.84 -0.17
C ILE A 336 11.00 -12.43 -0.30
N TYR A 337 9.77 -12.37 -0.79
CA TYR A 337 8.99 -11.13 -0.94
C TYR A 337 7.93 -10.94 0.14
N LYS A 338 7.41 -12.06 0.67
CA LYS A 338 6.44 -12.09 1.76
C LYS A 338 6.61 -13.38 2.53
N ALA A 339 6.49 -13.30 3.85
CA ALA A 339 6.47 -14.48 4.71
C ALA A 339 5.50 -14.28 5.89
N TYR A 340 4.93 -15.39 6.33
CA TYR A 340 4.16 -15.50 7.57
C TYR A 340 4.40 -16.89 8.16
N GLU A 341 4.51 -16.99 9.47
CA GLU A 341 4.68 -18.26 10.17
C GLU A 341 4.06 -18.20 11.58
N ASN A 342 3.46 -19.30 12.01
CA ASN A 342 3.06 -19.55 13.40
C ASN A 342 3.22 -21.03 13.81
N ASP A 343 3.97 -21.77 13.02
CA ASP A 343 4.18 -23.22 13.14
C ASP A 343 5.60 -23.62 13.57
N GLY A 344 6.40 -22.63 13.97
CA GLY A 344 7.77 -22.85 14.44
C GLY A 344 8.82 -23.01 13.34
N VAL A 345 8.45 -22.85 12.04
CA VAL A 345 9.45 -22.83 10.99
C VAL A 345 10.37 -21.60 11.15
N VAL A 346 11.66 -21.79 10.93
CA VAL A 346 12.65 -20.72 11.01
C VAL A 346 13.09 -20.34 9.61
N PHE A 347 12.65 -19.15 9.15
CA PHE A 347 13.11 -18.56 7.90
C PHE A 347 14.46 -17.85 8.09
N PRO A 348 15.30 -17.75 7.06
CA PRO A 348 16.47 -16.89 7.09
C PRO A 348 16.04 -15.44 7.34
N ALA A 349 16.70 -14.81 8.29
CA ALA A 349 16.44 -13.44 8.69
C ALA A 349 17.75 -12.66 8.82
N ASP A 350 17.70 -11.34 8.63
CA ASP A 350 18.83 -10.45 8.91
C ASP A 350 18.95 -10.13 10.42
N SER A 351 19.92 -9.29 10.77
CA SER A 351 20.16 -8.87 12.16
C SER A 351 18.99 -8.09 12.78
N THR A 352 18.05 -7.59 11.98
CA THR A 352 16.82 -6.92 12.45
C THR A 352 15.63 -7.86 12.57
N GLY A 353 15.80 -9.16 12.21
CA GLY A 353 14.73 -10.14 12.17
C GLY A 353 13.86 -10.05 10.91
N ALA A 354 14.26 -9.27 9.91
CA ALA A 354 13.54 -9.18 8.64
C ALA A 354 13.85 -10.39 7.76
N ILE A 355 12.80 -11.01 7.23
CA ILE A 355 12.85 -12.18 6.33
C ILE A 355 12.78 -11.72 4.87
N GLU A 356 12.04 -10.67 4.60
CA GLU A 356 11.88 -10.12 3.26
C GLU A 356 13.25 -9.64 2.71
N GLY A 357 13.54 -10.03 1.48
CA GLY A 357 14.84 -9.79 0.85
C GLY A 357 15.91 -10.85 1.16
N GLN A 358 15.67 -11.75 2.11
CA GLN A 358 16.58 -12.85 2.40
C GLN A 358 16.39 -14.00 1.38
N ARG A 359 17.44 -14.77 1.20
CA ARG A 359 17.42 -15.91 0.25
C ARG A 359 17.01 -17.19 0.98
N MET A 360 15.93 -17.78 0.54
CA MET A 360 15.42 -19.08 0.99
C MET A 360 16.34 -20.24 0.58
N CYS A 361 16.36 -21.30 1.37
CA CYS A 361 17.11 -22.51 1.10
C CYS A 361 16.74 -23.16 -0.24
N ARG A 362 17.75 -23.66 -0.99
CA ARG A 362 17.55 -24.39 -2.25
C ARG A 362 16.71 -25.65 -2.10
N GLN A 363 16.74 -26.27 -0.93
CA GLN A 363 16.06 -27.54 -0.68
C GLN A 363 14.58 -27.34 -0.32
N TRP A 364 14.13 -26.11 -0.12
CA TRP A 364 12.73 -25.85 0.21
C TRP A 364 11.84 -25.87 -1.04
N SER A 365 10.59 -26.29 -0.85
CA SER A 365 9.60 -26.45 -1.91
C SER A 365 9.42 -25.21 -2.79
N GLY A 366 9.45 -24.01 -2.21
CA GLY A 366 9.34 -22.73 -2.93
C GLY A 366 10.47 -22.45 -3.92
N ARG A 367 11.62 -23.13 -3.79
CA ARG A 367 12.69 -23.10 -4.81
C ARG A 367 12.67 -24.33 -5.71
N ARG A 368 12.38 -25.50 -5.14
CA ARG A 368 12.34 -26.77 -5.89
C ARG A 368 11.25 -26.78 -6.95
N VAL A 369 10.13 -26.11 -6.72
CA VAL A 369 9.02 -26.04 -7.67
C VAL A 369 9.42 -25.46 -9.03
N PHE A 370 10.39 -24.57 -9.10
CA PHE A 370 10.88 -24.02 -10.38
C PHE A 370 11.63 -25.03 -11.24
N SER A 371 12.15 -26.11 -10.62
CA SER A 371 12.82 -27.21 -11.30
C SER A 371 11.91 -28.43 -11.43
N ALA A 372 10.65 -28.37 -11.02
CA ALA A 372 9.71 -29.45 -11.19
C ALA A 372 9.38 -29.65 -12.68
N PRO A 373 9.22 -30.92 -13.14
CA PRO A 373 8.87 -31.21 -14.52
C PRO A 373 7.55 -30.59 -14.95
N ASP A 374 6.58 -30.57 -14.04
CA ASP A 374 5.28 -29.93 -14.22
C ASP A 374 5.19 -28.67 -13.33
N ARG A 375 5.08 -27.50 -13.96
CA ARG A 375 4.94 -26.21 -13.27
C ARG A 375 3.48 -25.75 -13.12
N PHE A 376 2.56 -26.49 -13.75
CA PHE A 376 1.12 -26.15 -13.71
C PHE A 376 0.42 -26.80 -12.52
N SER A 377 0.96 -27.93 -12.02
CA SER A 377 0.44 -28.63 -10.86
C SER A 377 1.15 -28.20 -9.58
N PRO A 378 0.48 -28.26 -8.42
CA PRO A 378 1.10 -28.03 -7.13
C PRO A 378 2.23 -29.02 -6.85
N HIS A 379 3.35 -28.51 -6.33
CA HIS A 379 4.51 -29.31 -5.93
C HIS A 379 4.41 -29.64 -4.44
N TYR A 380 4.21 -30.92 -4.14
CA TYR A 380 4.09 -31.45 -2.78
C TYR A 380 5.42 -31.99 -2.30
N GLN A 381 5.90 -31.51 -1.15
CA GLN A 381 7.23 -31.90 -0.63
C GLN A 381 7.24 -31.94 0.89
N TYR A 382 7.99 -32.89 1.45
CA TYR A 382 8.43 -32.87 2.84
C TYR A 382 9.80 -32.21 2.95
N SER A 383 9.95 -31.27 3.88
CA SER A 383 11.20 -30.57 4.15
C SER A 383 11.64 -30.83 5.58
N ASP A 384 12.76 -31.57 5.75
CA ASP A 384 13.41 -31.75 7.04
C ASP A 384 14.30 -30.54 7.31
N THR A 385 14.07 -29.85 8.42
CA THR A 385 14.80 -28.67 8.86
C THR A 385 15.28 -28.86 10.31
N PRO A 386 16.23 -28.04 10.80
CA PRO A 386 16.62 -28.10 12.21
C PRO A 386 15.47 -27.82 13.19
N SER A 387 14.43 -27.07 12.77
CA SER A 387 13.24 -26.78 13.58
C SER A 387 12.13 -27.82 13.48
N GLY A 388 12.23 -28.79 12.61
CA GLY A 388 11.23 -29.84 12.42
C GLY A 388 11.04 -30.26 10.96
N THR A 389 10.14 -31.22 10.76
CA THR A 389 9.71 -31.65 9.42
C THR A 389 8.41 -30.95 9.06
N TYR A 390 8.37 -30.37 7.87
CA TYR A 390 7.20 -29.65 7.35
C TYR A 390 6.73 -30.30 6.05
N PHE A 391 5.42 -30.36 5.88
CA PHE A 391 4.77 -30.65 4.61
C PHE A 391 4.44 -29.33 3.91
N CYS A 392 4.89 -29.18 2.68
CA CYS A 392 4.75 -27.92 1.94
C CYS A 392 4.10 -28.16 0.57
N VAL A 393 3.21 -27.27 0.20
CA VAL A 393 2.59 -27.20 -1.13
C VAL A 393 3.06 -25.92 -1.79
N ALA A 394 3.75 -26.00 -2.90
CA ALA A 394 4.24 -24.87 -3.66
C ALA A 394 3.65 -24.83 -5.07
N HIS A 395 3.23 -23.63 -5.51
CA HIS A 395 2.72 -23.40 -6.86
C HIS A 395 3.42 -22.17 -7.47
N VAL A 396 3.77 -22.26 -8.75
CA VAL A 396 4.34 -21.13 -9.50
C VAL A 396 3.21 -20.31 -10.12
N ASP A 397 3.09 -19.06 -9.71
CA ASP A 397 2.18 -18.09 -10.34
C ASP A 397 2.89 -17.48 -11.56
N PRO A 398 2.47 -17.80 -12.80
CA PRO A 398 3.15 -17.35 -14.01
C PRO A 398 2.97 -15.83 -14.18
N ARG A 399 4.05 -15.16 -14.59
CA ARG A 399 4.02 -13.76 -15.02
C ARG A 399 4.36 -13.63 -16.48
N ALA A 400 3.92 -12.54 -17.10
CA ALA A 400 4.17 -12.24 -18.50
C ALA A 400 5.67 -12.08 -18.86
N ASP A 401 6.53 -11.89 -17.86
CA ASP A 401 7.98 -11.68 -18.01
C ASP A 401 8.83 -12.94 -17.70
N ASP A 402 8.22 -14.11 -17.69
CA ASP A 402 8.84 -15.42 -17.39
C ASP A 402 9.52 -15.50 -15.99
N ARG A 403 9.31 -14.51 -15.14
CA ARG A 403 9.81 -14.42 -13.76
C ARG A 403 8.70 -14.71 -12.76
N GLY A 404 8.06 -15.88 -12.84
CA GLY A 404 7.01 -16.29 -11.92
C GLY A 404 7.44 -16.22 -10.44
N PHE A 405 6.45 -16.15 -9.55
CA PHE A 405 6.67 -16.33 -8.12
C PHE A 405 6.18 -17.68 -7.67
N ALA A 406 6.93 -18.32 -6.79
CA ALA A 406 6.43 -19.45 -6.02
C ALA A 406 5.63 -18.95 -4.82
N ILE A 407 4.45 -19.52 -4.64
CA ILE A 407 3.59 -19.36 -3.48
C ILE A 407 3.58 -20.69 -2.75
N THR A 408 4.07 -20.70 -1.51
CA THR A 408 4.16 -21.92 -0.69
C THR A 408 3.28 -21.77 0.54
N LEU A 409 2.48 -22.77 0.82
CA LEU A 409 1.83 -23.02 2.10
C LEU A 409 2.45 -24.26 2.72
N GLY A 410 2.80 -24.21 4.01
CA GLY A 410 3.33 -25.37 4.71
C GLY A 410 2.74 -25.53 6.10
N VAL A 411 2.80 -26.74 6.62
CA VAL A 411 2.35 -27.13 7.95
C VAL A 411 3.33 -28.11 8.59
N PRO A 412 3.39 -28.23 9.93
CA PRO A 412 4.15 -29.28 10.61
C PRO A 412 3.72 -30.70 10.15
N PHE A 413 4.65 -31.62 10.19
CA PHE A 413 4.45 -33.00 9.71
C PHE A 413 3.19 -33.68 10.28
N GLU A 414 2.90 -33.50 11.55
CA GLU A 414 1.73 -34.09 12.21
C GLU A 414 0.40 -33.65 11.60
N HIS A 415 0.35 -32.47 10.98
CA HIS A 415 -0.83 -31.90 10.34
C HIS A 415 -0.94 -32.26 8.85
N SER A 416 0.12 -32.83 8.24
CA SER A 416 0.12 -33.21 6.82
C SER A 416 -1.03 -34.17 6.45
N ARG A 417 -1.45 -35.00 7.41
CA ARG A 417 -2.54 -35.98 7.25
C ARG A 417 -3.86 -35.40 6.76
N TRP A 418 -4.06 -34.12 6.85
CA TRP A 418 -5.28 -33.43 6.43
C TRP A 418 -5.23 -32.94 4.99
N PHE A 419 -4.02 -32.90 4.41
CA PHE A 419 -3.78 -32.26 3.12
C PHE A 419 -3.75 -33.25 1.96
N ARG A 420 -4.16 -32.75 0.77
CA ARG A 420 -3.93 -33.40 -0.52
C ARG A 420 -2.42 -33.51 -0.76
N GLY A 421 -1.96 -34.57 -1.42
CA GLY A 421 -0.56 -34.75 -1.74
C GLY A 421 0.32 -35.21 -0.57
N ARG A 422 -0.26 -35.53 0.60
CA ARG A 422 0.47 -36.10 1.77
C ARG A 422 1.22 -37.41 1.48
N GLU A 423 0.85 -38.11 0.43
CA GLU A 423 1.53 -39.33 -0.04
C GLU A 423 2.78 -39.03 -0.86
N SER A 424 3.17 -37.77 -1.01
CA SER A 424 4.37 -37.38 -1.75
C SER A 424 5.60 -38.08 -1.20
N THR A 425 6.38 -38.67 -2.09
CA THR A 425 7.68 -39.27 -1.78
C THR A 425 8.83 -38.25 -1.87
N ILE A 426 8.54 -37.02 -2.33
CA ILE A 426 9.55 -35.96 -2.45
C ILE A 426 9.88 -35.49 -1.05
N ARG A 427 11.11 -35.74 -0.62
CA ARG A 427 11.63 -35.33 0.69
C ARG A 427 13.02 -34.77 0.55
N THR A 428 13.27 -33.61 1.17
CA THR A 428 14.55 -32.93 1.12
C THR A 428 15.01 -32.56 2.51
N ARG A 429 16.31 -32.35 2.70
CA ARG A 429 16.90 -31.91 3.96
C ARG A 429 17.48 -30.51 3.80
N SER A 430 17.13 -29.61 4.72
CA SER A 430 17.63 -28.27 4.83
C SER A 430 18.38 -28.08 6.14
N TYR A 431 19.46 -27.32 6.11
CA TYR A 431 20.20 -26.90 7.31
C TYR A 431 19.96 -25.43 7.65
N CYS A 432 19.06 -24.75 6.91
CA CYS A 432 18.71 -23.36 7.20
C CYS A 432 18.16 -23.19 8.62
N PRO A 433 18.51 -22.12 9.29
CA PRO A 433 19.06 -20.86 8.74
C PRO A 433 20.60 -20.77 8.65
N ASP A 434 21.34 -21.87 8.54
CA ASP A 434 22.77 -21.82 8.29
C ASP A 434 23.08 -21.01 7.02
N GLY A 435 23.66 -19.83 7.20
CA GLY A 435 23.92 -18.89 6.10
C GLY A 435 24.94 -19.38 5.08
N GLU A 436 25.77 -20.38 5.43
CA GLU A 436 26.77 -20.94 4.51
C GLU A 436 26.24 -22.13 3.68
N CYS A 437 25.20 -22.82 4.16
CA CYS A 437 24.71 -24.06 3.56
C CYS A 437 24.31 -23.90 2.08
N CYS A 438 23.64 -22.83 1.68
CA CYS A 438 23.18 -22.61 0.31
C CYS A 438 24.13 -21.76 -0.54
N GLN A 439 25.19 -21.21 0.03
CA GLN A 439 26.15 -20.34 -0.64
C GLN A 439 27.37 -21.13 -1.13
N ARG A 440 27.65 -22.29 -0.57
CA ARG A 440 28.73 -23.18 -1.00
C ARG A 440 28.22 -24.21 -2.00
N ALA A 441 28.96 -24.38 -3.08
CA ALA A 441 28.73 -25.46 -4.00
C ALA A 441 28.93 -26.83 -3.27
N PRO A 442 28.19 -27.89 -3.62
CA PRO A 442 28.51 -29.23 -3.18
C PRO A 442 29.97 -29.57 -3.46
N ALA A 443 30.68 -30.22 -2.52
CA ALA A 443 32.12 -30.44 -2.60
C ALA A 443 32.54 -31.07 -3.94
N ALA A 444 31.78 -32.04 -4.42
CA ALA A 444 32.06 -32.70 -5.71
C ALA A 444 31.95 -31.80 -6.94
N LEU A 445 31.04 -30.79 -6.90
CA LEU A 445 30.92 -29.79 -7.98
C LEU A 445 32.00 -28.74 -7.85
N ALA A 446 32.31 -28.28 -6.63
CA ALA A 446 33.37 -27.34 -6.38
C ALA A 446 34.73 -27.88 -6.83
N GLU A 447 35.07 -29.14 -6.44
CA GLU A 447 36.28 -29.83 -6.86
C GLU A 447 36.44 -29.92 -8.38
N ARG A 448 35.32 -30.09 -9.11
CA ARG A 448 35.32 -30.16 -10.57
C ARG A 448 35.47 -28.79 -11.26
N TRP A 449 34.88 -27.73 -10.72
CA TRP A 449 34.68 -26.47 -11.44
C TRP A 449 35.35 -25.25 -10.81
N GLU A 450 35.80 -25.30 -9.55
CA GLU A 450 36.45 -24.17 -8.87
C GLU A 450 37.74 -23.79 -9.59
N GLY A 451 37.83 -22.51 -9.98
CA GLY A 451 38.95 -22.00 -10.77
C GLY A 451 38.90 -22.35 -12.28
N LEU A 452 37.96 -23.18 -12.74
CA LEU A 452 37.79 -23.55 -14.14
C LEU A 452 36.59 -22.87 -14.83
N ALA A 453 35.79 -22.10 -14.08
CA ALA A 453 34.65 -21.38 -14.60
C ALA A 453 34.78 -19.88 -14.29
N TRP A 454 34.47 -19.04 -15.27
CA TRP A 454 34.47 -17.59 -15.12
C TRP A 454 33.08 -17.02 -15.42
N PRO A 455 32.19 -16.89 -14.44
CA PRO A 455 30.85 -16.37 -14.63
C PRO A 455 30.88 -14.85 -14.83
N SER A 456 30.21 -14.37 -15.88
CA SER A 456 29.95 -12.94 -16.04
C SER A 456 28.63 -12.57 -15.38
N ALA A 457 28.67 -11.79 -14.32
CA ALA A 457 27.48 -11.36 -13.60
C ALA A 457 26.57 -10.50 -14.49
N ARG A 458 25.29 -10.76 -14.44
CA ARG A 458 24.27 -9.91 -15.06
C ARG A 458 24.20 -8.62 -14.26
N ALA A 459 24.79 -7.52 -14.77
CA ALA A 459 24.71 -6.22 -14.13
C ALA A 459 23.25 -5.78 -14.05
N HIS A 460 22.75 -5.54 -12.84
CA HIS A 460 21.51 -4.78 -12.66
C HIS A 460 21.79 -3.34 -13.10
N SER A 461 20.86 -2.69 -13.75
CA SER A 461 20.97 -1.34 -14.32
C SER A 461 21.28 -0.23 -13.30
N HIS A 462 21.31 -0.55 -12.00
CA HIS A 462 21.79 0.29 -10.92
C HIS A 462 22.91 -0.41 -10.16
N ILE A 463 24.14 0.01 -10.42
CA ILE A 463 25.35 -0.42 -9.69
C ILE A 463 25.25 -0.16 -8.17
N LEU A 464 24.33 0.73 -7.75
CA LEU A 464 24.06 1.08 -6.35
C LEU A 464 22.75 0.46 -5.78
N SER A 465 21.98 -0.30 -6.56
CA SER A 465 20.92 -1.08 -5.98
C SER A 465 21.54 -2.18 -5.13
N VAL A 466 21.17 -2.18 -3.87
CA VAL A 466 21.65 -3.03 -2.78
C VAL A 466 22.03 -4.40 -3.30
N LEU A 467 23.33 -4.69 -3.33
CA LEU A 467 23.84 -6.05 -3.56
C LEU A 467 23.22 -6.93 -2.47
N PRO A 468 22.67 -8.10 -2.83
CA PRO A 468 22.23 -9.07 -1.83
C PRO A 468 23.38 -9.29 -0.86
N SER A 469 23.12 -9.15 0.43
CA SER A 469 24.13 -9.38 1.46
C SER A 469 24.66 -10.79 1.28
N GLY A 470 25.95 -10.92 0.93
CA GLY A 470 26.65 -12.19 1.03
C GLY A 470 27.51 -12.62 -0.13
N SER A 471 27.33 -12.17 -1.35
CA SER A 471 28.21 -12.64 -2.45
C SER A 471 28.42 -11.57 -3.51
N PHE A 472 29.61 -11.04 -3.57
CA PHE A 472 30.11 -10.32 -4.75
C PHE A 472 30.64 -11.35 -5.75
N PRO A 473 30.26 -11.29 -7.04
CA PRO A 473 29.47 -10.28 -7.75
C PRO A 473 27.98 -10.64 -7.93
N GLY A 474 27.36 -11.39 -7.02
CA GLY A 474 25.94 -11.79 -7.11
C GLY A 474 25.69 -12.99 -8.01
N VAL A 475 26.76 -13.77 -8.29
CA VAL A 475 26.68 -15.05 -9.01
C VAL A 475 26.54 -16.18 -7.99
N ASP A 476 25.63 -17.10 -8.26
CA ASP A 476 25.47 -18.29 -7.45
C ASP A 476 26.30 -19.43 -8.08
N ASP A 477 27.42 -19.78 -7.44
CA ASP A 477 28.35 -20.79 -7.93
C ASP A 477 27.69 -22.18 -8.06
N VAL A 478 26.70 -22.48 -7.23
CA VAL A 478 25.97 -23.76 -7.33
C VAL A 478 25.19 -23.82 -8.64
N ASP A 479 24.46 -22.75 -8.99
CA ASP A 479 23.72 -22.71 -10.27
C ASP A 479 24.67 -22.80 -11.47
N VAL A 480 25.83 -22.15 -11.39
CA VAL A 480 26.85 -22.18 -12.44
C VAL A 480 27.41 -23.60 -12.59
N TYR A 481 27.80 -24.22 -11.47
CA TYR A 481 28.44 -25.55 -11.51
C TYR A 481 27.45 -26.63 -11.90
N GLU A 482 26.18 -26.58 -11.45
CA GLU A 482 25.14 -27.48 -11.90
C GLU A 482 24.82 -27.31 -13.40
N PHE A 483 24.88 -26.10 -13.92
CA PHE A 483 24.72 -25.85 -15.35
C PHE A 483 25.88 -26.47 -16.12
N LEU A 484 27.13 -26.23 -15.71
CA LEU A 484 28.31 -26.78 -16.37
C LEU A 484 28.35 -28.32 -16.31
N ASP A 485 27.98 -28.92 -15.19
CA ASP A 485 27.93 -30.37 -15.03
C ASP A 485 26.92 -31.02 -15.99
N ARG A 486 25.84 -30.33 -16.36
CA ARG A 486 24.85 -30.81 -17.33
C ARG A 486 25.26 -30.66 -18.80
N TYR A 487 26.05 -29.63 -19.11
CA TYR A 487 26.33 -29.23 -20.48
C TYR A 487 27.80 -29.41 -20.90
N ALA A 488 28.70 -29.65 -19.95
CA ALA A 488 30.10 -29.93 -20.29
C ALA A 488 30.20 -31.28 -21.00
N PRO A 489 30.97 -31.36 -22.09
CA PRO A 489 31.29 -32.67 -22.68
C PRO A 489 32.09 -33.50 -21.68
N GLU A 490 31.83 -34.84 -21.67
CA GLU A 490 32.53 -35.80 -20.84
C GLU A 490 34.05 -35.80 -21.09
#